data_db18eb69234f60d8dfe79981e737c72b
#
_entry.id   db18eb69234f60d8dfe79981e737c72b
#
_cell.length_a   1.000
_cell.length_b   1.000
_cell.length_c   1.000
_cell.angle_alpha   90.00
_cell.angle_beta   90.00
_cell.angle_gamma   90.00
#
_symmetry.space_group_name_H-M   'P 1'
#
loop_
_entity.id
_entity.type
_entity.pdbx_description
1 polymer ?
#
loop_
_entity_poly.entity_id
_entity_poly.type
_entity_poly.pdbx_seq_one_letter_code
_entity_poly.pdbx_strand_id
1 'polypeptide(L)'
;MHSEAYQAMTDLLDQVHMTNANCLDVGSYNVNGTYKKLVVDRGWKYTGLDLCKGPNVDVVAPDPYQFPFKSGTFDVVISGSTMEHVKAIWLWVPELARVLKSGGMLAIVTHWKFQEHRYPVDCWRILPDGMRYLFESTGVLREIDIRIASPYDIAALAEKK
;
A
#
# COMPACT_ATOMS: atom_id res chain seq x y z
N MET A 1 -10.97 -1.65 -8.03
CA MET A 1 -9.62 -1.90 -8.61
C MET A 1 -9.79 -2.28 -10.07
N HIS A 2 -9.09 -1.62 -10.98
CA HIS A 2 -9.07 -1.92 -12.42
C HIS A 2 -7.80 -2.70 -12.80
N SER A 3 -7.77 -3.24 -14.02
CA SER A 3 -6.70 -4.13 -14.49
C SER A 3 -5.30 -3.51 -14.43
N GLU A 4 -5.23 -2.21 -14.73
CA GLU A 4 -3.96 -1.46 -14.73
C GLU A 4 -3.36 -1.33 -13.33
N ALA A 5 -4.20 -1.07 -12.30
CA ALA A 5 -3.75 -1.02 -10.91
C ALA A 5 -3.26 -2.40 -10.43
N TYR A 6 -3.93 -3.48 -10.86
CA TYR A 6 -3.50 -4.83 -10.55
C TYR A 6 -2.15 -5.15 -11.22
N GLN A 7 -1.97 -4.78 -12.48
CA GLN A 7 -0.70 -4.97 -13.19
C GLN A 7 0.42 -4.12 -12.56
N ALA A 8 0.14 -2.87 -12.22
CA ALA A 8 1.11 -2.00 -11.56
C ALA A 8 1.61 -2.59 -10.22
N MET A 9 0.70 -3.15 -9.40
CA MET A 9 1.10 -3.85 -8.17
C MET A 9 1.90 -5.12 -8.47
N THR A 10 1.53 -5.88 -9.51
CA THR A 10 2.29 -7.06 -9.94
C THR A 10 3.73 -6.68 -10.26
N ASP A 11 3.93 -5.65 -11.09
CA ASP A 11 5.24 -5.17 -11.53
C ASP A 11 6.12 -4.66 -10.35
N LEU A 12 5.49 -4.05 -9.31
CA LEU A 12 6.22 -3.67 -8.09
C LEU A 12 6.66 -4.91 -7.32
N LEU A 13 5.76 -5.88 -7.13
CA LEU A 13 6.04 -7.07 -6.34
C LEU A 13 7.02 -8.03 -7.05
N ASP A 14 7.15 -7.97 -8.38
CA ASP A 14 8.14 -8.74 -9.13
C ASP A 14 9.58 -8.24 -8.88
N GLN A 15 9.74 -7.02 -8.35
CA GLN A 15 11.03 -6.50 -7.89
C GLN A 15 11.37 -6.92 -6.45
N VAL A 16 10.45 -7.57 -5.74
CA VAL A 16 10.63 -7.98 -4.33
C VAL A 16 11.09 -9.44 -4.27
N HIS A 17 12.38 -9.64 -4.03
CA HIS A 17 13.00 -10.97 -3.99
C HIS A 17 13.03 -11.54 -2.57
N MET A 18 11.86 -11.90 -2.04
CA MET A 18 11.70 -12.49 -0.71
C MET A 18 11.01 -13.85 -0.78
N THR A 19 11.37 -14.76 0.10
CA THR A 19 10.70 -16.06 0.27
C THR A 19 10.01 -16.11 1.63
N ASN A 20 8.81 -16.74 1.68
CA ASN A 20 8.04 -16.90 2.93
C ASN A 20 7.73 -15.58 3.67
N ALA A 21 7.54 -14.47 2.96
CA ALA A 21 7.29 -13.17 3.54
C ALA A 21 5.92 -13.09 4.22
N ASN A 22 5.82 -12.32 5.31
CA ASN A 22 4.55 -11.90 5.87
C ASN A 22 4.15 -10.58 5.21
N CYS A 23 3.03 -10.58 4.48
CA CYS A 23 2.54 -9.43 3.74
C CYS A 23 1.27 -8.87 4.39
N LEU A 24 1.25 -7.55 4.64
CA LEU A 24 0.08 -6.79 5.05
C LEU A 24 -0.50 -6.05 3.84
N ASP A 25 -1.79 -6.21 3.59
CA ASP A 25 -2.55 -5.46 2.59
C ASP A 25 -3.42 -4.42 3.32
N VAL A 26 -3.11 -3.13 3.15
CA VAL A 26 -3.79 -2.02 3.83
C VAL A 26 -4.82 -1.38 2.91
N GLY A 27 -6.07 -1.34 3.34
CA GLY A 27 -7.23 -1.03 2.51
C GLY A 27 -7.70 -2.27 1.75
N SER A 28 -7.72 -3.41 2.45
CA SER A 28 -7.95 -4.72 1.85
C SER A 28 -9.41 -5.06 1.57
N TYR A 29 -10.36 -4.20 1.96
CA TYR A 29 -11.79 -4.44 1.75
C TYR A 29 -12.09 -4.67 0.27
N ASN A 30 -12.53 -5.88 -0.07
CA ASN A 30 -12.78 -6.26 -1.45
C ASN A 30 -14.13 -5.72 -1.94
N VAL A 31 -14.10 -4.58 -2.64
CA VAL A 31 -15.27 -4.00 -3.34
C VAL A 31 -15.37 -4.60 -4.76
N ASN A 32 -14.28 -4.58 -5.51
CA ASN A 32 -14.24 -4.96 -6.93
C ASN A 32 -12.89 -5.54 -7.36
N GLY A 33 -12.22 -6.27 -6.44
CA GLY A 33 -10.93 -6.94 -6.67
C GLY A 33 -10.05 -6.93 -5.43
N THR A 34 -9.01 -7.77 -5.42
CA THR A 34 -8.07 -7.94 -4.31
C THR A 34 -6.69 -8.33 -4.82
N TYR A 35 -5.65 -7.92 -4.11
CA TYR A 35 -4.26 -8.34 -4.35
C TYR A 35 -3.89 -9.66 -3.64
N LYS A 36 -4.82 -10.25 -2.87
CA LYS A 36 -4.56 -11.50 -2.11
C LYS A 36 -3.93 -12.60 -2.96
N LYS A 37 -4.45 -12.78 -4.19
CA LYS A 37 -3.91 -13.80 -5.09
C LYS A 37 -2.44 -13.54 -5.45
N LEU A 38 -2.04 -12.30 -5.69
CA LEU A 38 -0.64 -11.96 -5.98
C LEU A 38 0.29 -12.35 -4.84
N VAL A 39 -0.15 -12.13 -3.60
CA VAL A 39 0.61 -12.44 -2.38
C VAL A 39 0.73 -13.95 -2.18
N VAL A 40 -0.40 -14.67 -2.28
CA VAL A 40 -0.46 -16.12 -2.04
C VAL A 40 0.29 -16.90 -3.13
N ASP A 41 0.20 -16.49 -4.39
CA ASP A 41 0.90 -17.17 -5.51
C ASP A 41 2.43 -17.05 -5.38
N ARG A 42 2.94 -16.04 -4.63
CA ARG A 42 4.37 -15.90 -4.28
C ARG A 42 4.80 -16.75 -3.07
N GLY A 43 3.87 -17.53 -2.50
CA GLY A 43 4.11 -18.30 -1.28
C GLY A 43 4.20 -17.45 -0.01
N TRP A 44 3.70 -16.21 -0.05
CA TRP A 44 3.71 -15.30 1.10
C TRP A 44 2.45 -15.45 1.95
N LYS A 45 2.59 -15.19 3.24
CA LYS A 45 1.46 -15.16 4.17
C LYS A 45 0.74 -13.81 4.06
N TYR A 46 -0.55 -13.85 3.75
CA TYR A 46 -1.40 -12.67 3.58
C TYR A 46 -2.12 -12.30 4.89
N THR A 47 -2.17 -11.00 5.17
CA THR A 47 -3.03 -10.40 6.20
C THR A 47 -3.70 -9.16 5.60
N GLY A 48 -5.03 -9.14 5.57
CA GLY A 48 -5.81 -7.98 5.12
C GLY A 48 -6.22 -7.08 6.28
N LEU A 49 -5.98 -5.77 6.17
CA LEU A 49 -6.36 -4.75 7.14
C LEU A 49 -7.25 -3.69 6.49
N ASP A 50 -8.34 -3.32 7.17
CA ASP A 50 -9.21 -2.22 6.76
C ASP A 50 -9.86 -1.53 7.96
N LEU A 51 -10.53 -0.39 7.73
CA LEU A 51 -11.24 0.38 8.78
C LEU A 51 -12.48 -0.33 9.32
N CYS A 52 -13.07 -1.20 8.53
CA CYS A 52 -14.29 -1.93 8.91
C CYS A 52 -14.24 -3.38 8.45
N LYS A 53 -15.06 -4.21 9.10
CA LYS A 53 -15.19 -5.62 8.76
C LYS A 53 -15.85 -5.80 7.39
N GLY A 54 -15.35 -6.74 6.61
CA GLY A 54 -15.91 -7.10 5.31
C GLY A 54 -15.10 -8.14 4.56
N PRO A 55 -15.45 -8.40 3.30
CA PRO A 55 -14.73 -9.37 2.48
C PRO A 55 -13.24 -9.05 2.39
N ASN A 56 -12.39 -10.05 2.60
CA ASN A 56 -10.93 -9.95 2.54
C ASN A 56 -10.27 -9.15 3.68
N VAL A 57 -11.01 -8.81 4.75
CA VAL A 57 -10.50 -8.12 5.94
C VAL A 57 -10.29 -9.13 7.06
N ASP A 58 -9.03 -9.37 7.42
CA ASP A 58 -8.66 -10.26 8.54
C ASP A 58 -8.57 -9.47 9.85
N VAL A 59 -8.13 -8.20 9.79
CA VAL A 59 -7.96 -7.32 10.94
C VAL A 59 -8.65 -5.98 10.70
N VAL A 60 -9.44 -5.53 11.68
CA VAL A 60 -10.10 -4.22 11.64
C VAL A 60 -9.29 -3.22 12.44
N ALA A 61 -8.94 -2.07 11.83
CA ALA A 61 -8.28 -0.93 12.46
C ALA A 61 -9.12 0.33 12.23
N PRO A 62 -10.00 0.72 13.17
CA PRO A 62 -10.86 1.89 12.98
C PRO A 62 -10.11 3.22 12.90
N ASP A 63 -8.88 3.28 13.43
CA ASP A 63 -7.97 4.41 13.26
C ASP A 63 -6.99 4.11 12.12
N PRO A 64 -7.04 4.87 11.00
CA PRO A 64 -6.15 4.67 9.87
C PRO A 64 -4.70 5.04 10.16
N TYR A 65 -4.41 5.65 11.30
CA TYR A 65 -3.07 6.13 11.69
C TYR A 65 -2.44 5.32 12.82
N GLN A 66 -3.14 4.28 13.30
CA GLN A 66 -2.66 3.42 14.39
C GLN A 66 -3.10 1.98 14.17
N PHE A 67 -2.24 1.17 13.55
CA PHE A 67 -2.53 -0.23 13.29
C PHE A 67 -2.29 -1.11 14.52
N PRO A 68 -3.12 -2.15 14.77
CA PRO A 68 -3.00 -3.02 15.93
C PRO A 68 -1.85 -4.04 15.80
N PHE A 69 -0.72 -3.60 15.27
CA PHE A 69 0.48 -4.41 15.11
C PHE A 69 1.69 -3.76 15.77
N LYS A 70 2.62 -4.59 16.25
CA LYS A 70 3.93 -4.12 16.72
C LYS A 70 4.76 -3.56 15.56
N SER A 71 5.67 -2.65 15.86
CA SER A 71 6.66 -2.19 14.89
C SER A 71 7.48 -3.38 14.38
N GLY A 72 7.81 -3.38 13.08
CA GLY A 72 8.64 -4.43 12.50
C GLY A 72 7.97 -5.82 12.44
N THR A 73 6.67 -5.88 12.17
CA THR A 73 5.93 -7.15 12.09
C THR A 73 5.99 -7.77 10.69
N PHE A 74 5.92 -6.97 9.62
CA PHE A 74 5.74 -7.44 8.26
C PHE A 74 7.02 -7.29 7.42
N ASP A 75 7.23 -8.23 6.52
CA ASP A 75 8.31 -8.19 5.54
C ASP A 75 7.91 -7.33 4.33
N VAL A 76 6.63 -7.35 3.97
CA VAL A 76 6.05 -6.57 2.87
C VAL A 76 4.77 -5.89 3.33
N VAL A 77 4.58 -4.63 2.96
CA VAL A 77 3.31 -3.91 3.10
C VAL A 77 2.88 -3.45 1.72
N ILE A 78 1.65 -3.75 1.35
CA ILE A 78 1.04 -3.30 0.10
C ILE A 78 -0.19 -2.45 0.38
N SER A 79 -0.48 -1.52 -0.52
CA SER A 79 -1.74 -0.77 -0.52
C SER A 79 -2.08 -0.31 -1.93
N GLY A 80 -3.28 -0.58 -2.38
CA GLY A 80 -3.74 -0.17 -3.70
C GLY A 80 -5.11 0.46 -3.70
N SER A 81 -5.24 1.60 -4.39
CA SER A 81 -6.48 2.38 -4.50
C SER A 81 -7.10 2.70 -3.12
N THR A 82 -6.25 3.13 -2.19
CA THR A 82 -6.62 3.42 -0.80
C THR A 82 -6.11 4.79 -0.36
N MET A 83 -4.86 5.14 -0.71
CA MET A 83 -4.19 6.36 -0.26
C MET A 83 -4.97 7.63 -0.61
N GLU A 84 -5.64 7.66 -1.76
CA GLU A 84 -6.49 8.76 -2.20
C GLU A 84 -7.66 9.04 -1.25
N HIS A 85 -8.06 8.05 -0.45
CA HIS A 85 -9.15 8.12 0.53
C HIS A 85 -8.68 8.42 1.96
N VAL A 86 -7.38 8.46 2.19
CA VAL A 86 -6.79 8.75 3.52
C VAL A 86 -6.60 10.25 3.70
N LYS A 87 -7.23 10.85 4.71
CA LYS A 87 -7.20 12.32 4.90
C LYS A 87 -5.79 12.85 5.19
N ALA A 88 -5.05 12.24 6.12
CA ALA A 88 -3.72 12.68 6.56
C ALA A 88 -2.64 11.68 6.11
N ILE A 89 -2.31 11.68 4.82
CA ILE A 89 -1.34 10.76 4.23
C ILE A 89 0.06 10.88 4.86
N TRP A 90 0.42 12.06 5.38
CA TRP A 90 1.67 12.32 6.12
C TRP A 90 1.73 11.68 7.52
N LEU A 91 0.61 11.21 8.06
CA LEU A 91 0.54 10.36 9.26
C LEU A 91 0.46 8.87 8.89
N TRP A 92 -0.20 8.57 7.78
CA TRP A 92 -0.46 7.20 7.34
C TRP A 92 0.79 6.52 6.78
N VAL A 93 1.58 7.21 5.94
CA VAL A 93 2.81 6.63 5.37
C VAL A 93 3.85 6.27 6.45
N PRO A 94 4.10 7.10 7.49
CA PRO A 94 4.90 6.67 8.64
C PRO A 94 4.36 5.43 9.37
N GLU A 95 3.04 5.25 9.44
CA GLU A 95 2.44 4.08 10.09
C GLU A 95 2.64 2.80 9.25
N LEU A 96 2.54 2.89 7.91
CA LEU A 96 2.95 1.81 7.01
C LEU A 96 4.43 1.43 7.23
N ALA A 97 5.29 2.43 7.32
CA ALA A 97 6.72 2.21 7.57
C ALA A 97 7.00 1.63 8.97
N ARG A 98 6.22 2.03 9.99
CA ARG A 98 6.38 1.53 11.37
C ARG A 98 6.20 0.01 11.44
N VAL A 99 5.18 -0.53 10.79
CA VAL A 99 4.87 -1.97 10.85
C VAL A 99 5.78 -2.82 9.99
N LEU A 100 6.55 -2.23 9.06
CA LEU A 100 7.59 -2.91 8.29
C LEU A 100 8.81 -3.22 9.16
N LYS A 101 9.43 -4.37 8.92
CA LYS A 101 10.77 -4.72 9.38
C LYS A 101 11.84 -3.85 8.69
N SER A 102 13.02 -3.71 9.27
CA SER A 102 14.21 -3.25 8.54
C SER A 102 14.47 -4.17 7.34
N GLY A 103 14.77 -3.60 6.18
CA GLY A 103 14.88 -4.34 4.91
C GLY A 103 13.50 -4.73 4.29
N GLY A 104 12.40 -4.42 4.97
CA GLY A 104 11.05 -4.69 4.45
C GLY A 104 10.64 -3.74 3.33
N MET A 105 9.70 -4.17 2.49
CA MET A 105 9.30 -3.47 1.26
C MET A 105 7.88 -2.90 1.38
N LEU A 106 7.72 -1.63 0.99
CA LEU A 106 6.43 -0.94 0.88
C LEU A 106 6.08 -0.73 -0.60
N ALA A 107 4.95 -1.30 -1.05
CA ALA A 107 4.43 -1.08 -2.39
C ALA A 107 3.08 -0.35 -2.34
N ILE A 108 2.98 0.80 -3.00
CA ILE A 108 1.76 1.61 -3.09
C ILE A 108 1.39 1.80 -4.56
N VAL A 109 0.11 1.57 -4.87
CA VAL A 109 -0.51 1.99 -6.15
C VAL A 109 -1.69 2.88 -5.81
N THR A 110 -1.71 4.11 -6.34
CA THR A 110 -2.77 5.10 -6.09
C THR A 110 -2.98 5.97 -7.33
N HIS A 111 -3.96 6.86 -7.30
CA HIS A 111 -4.27 7.68 -8.46
C HIS A 111 -3.41 8.95 -8.52
N TRP A 112 -2.79 9.21 -9.69
CA TRP A 112 -2.21 10.52 -10.02
C TRP A 112 -3.17 11.36 -10.86
N LYS A 113 -4.08 10.72 -11.60
CA LYS A 113 -5.10 11.34 -12.43
C LYS A 113 -6.33 10.42 -12.50
N PHE A 114 -7.42 10.83 -11.92
CA PHE A 114 -8.69 10.10 -11.96
C PHE A 114 -9.85 11.05 -11.69
N GLN A 115 -11.07 10.74 -12.14
CA GLN A 115 -12.26 11.48 -11.74
C GLN A 115 -12.51 11.38 -10.24
N GLU A 116 -13.18 12.36 -9.64
CA GLU A 116 -13.58 12.28 -8.24
C GLU A 116 -14.45 11.04 -7.99
N HIS A 117 -14.09 10.26 -6.97
CA HIS A 117 -14.85 9.09 -6.54
C HIS A 117 -14.72 8.92 -5.03
N ARG A 118 -15.77 9.18 -4.30
CA ARG A 118 -15.78 9.18 -2.84
C ARG A 118 -15.98 7.77 -2.27
N TYR A 119 -15.09 7.37 -1.31
CA TYR A 119 -15.21 6.09 -0.62
C TYR A 119 -14.65 6.12 0.81
N PRO A 120 -15.30 6.77 1.78
CA PRO A 120 -16.38 7.77 1.71
C PRO A 120 -15.89 9.17 1.33
N VAL A 121 -14.58 9.41 1.32
CA VAL A 121 -13.91 10.65 0.91
C VAL A 121 -12.98 10.39 -0.27
N ASP A 122 -12.60 11.43 -1.00
CA ASP A 122 -11.60 11.38 -2.05
C ASP A 122 -10.75 12.64 -1.93
N CYS A 123 -9.50 12.51 -1.49
CA CYS A 123 -8.69 13.61 -1.00
C CYS A 123 -7.53 13.96 -1.93
N TRP A 124 -6.91 12.95 -2.59
CA TRP A 124 -5.60 13.14 -3.17
C TRP A 124 -5.47 12.60 -4.61
N ARG A 125 -4.63 13.33 -5.37
CA ARG A 125 -4.01 12.85 -6.60
C ARG A 125 -2.51 13.11 -6.45
N ILE A 126 -1.71 12.03 -6.40
CA ILE A 126 -0.31 12.10 -6.01
C ILE A 126 0.58 12.06 -7.24
N LEU A 127 1.44 13.06 -7.38
CA LEU A 127 2.50 13.10 -8.40
C LEU A 127 3.78 12.42 -7.88
N PRO A 128 4.71 12.01 -8.77
CA PRO A 128 5.95 11.34 -8.38
C PRO A 128 6.76 12.09 -7.31
N ASP A 129 6.90 13.40 -7.42
CA ASP A 129 7.63 14.20 -6.42
C ASP A 129 6.91 14.25 -5.07
N GLY A 130 5.58 14.28 -5.08
CA GLY A 130 4.78 14.19 -3.85
C GLY A 130 4.95 12.84 -3.14
N MET A 131 4.97 11.74 -3.89
CA MET A 131 5.22 10.40 -3.35
C MET A 131 6.64 10.29 -2.79
N ARG A 132 7.64 10.79 -3.51
CA ARG A 132 9.04 10.82 -3.06
C ARG A 132 9.18 11.57 -1.76
N TYR A 133 8.60 12.77 -1.69
CA TYR A 133 8.63 13.57 -0.45
C TYR A 133 7.98 12.85 0.73
N LEU A 134 6.87 12.15 0.53
CA LEU A 134 6.23 11.35 1.58
C LEU A 134 7.15 10.24 2.11
N PHE A 135 7.87 9.54 1.23
CA PHE A 135 8.83 8.52 1.65
C PHE A 135 10.02 9.14 2.39
N GLU A 136 10.61 10.20 1.86
CA GLU A 136 11.73 10.92 2.47
C GLU A 136 11.36 11.48 3.85
N SER A 137 10.15 12.02 4.02
CA SER A 137 9.67 12.62 5.27
C SER A 137 9.60 11.64 6.43
N THR A 138 9.53 10.32 6.15
CA THR A 138 9.60 9.28 7.20
C THR A 138 10.98 9.14 7.82
N GLY A 139 12.04 9.56 7.12
CA GLY A 139 13.44 9.37 7.51
C GLY A 139 13.94 7.93 7.43
N VAL A 140 13.04 6.95 7.19
CA VAL A 140 13.37 5.52 7.21
C VAL A 140 13.09 4.81 5.89
N LEU A 141 12.27 5.37 5.00
CA LEU A 141 12.01 4.79 3.69
C LEU A 141 13.02 5.28 2.65
N ARG A 142 13.52 4.36 1.84
CA ARG A 142 14.37 4.61 0.68
C ARG A 142 13.62 4.24 -0.59
N GLU A 143 13.49 5.18 -1.50
CA GLU A 143 12.90 4.94 -2.83
C GLU A 143 13.66 3.84 -3.58
N ILE A 144 12.91 2.92 -4.18
CA ILE A 144 13.41 1.92 -5.14
C ILE A 144 12.86 2.24 -6.54
N ASP A 145 11.55 2.49 -6.64
CA ASP A 145 10.87 2.78 -7.90
C ASP A 145 9.68 3.70 -7.63
N ILE A 146 9.57 4.81 -8.36
CA ILE A 146 8.38 5.68 -8.39
C ILE A 146 8.11 6.06 -9.84
N ARG A 147 6.97 5.64 -10.38
CA ARG A 147 6.62 5.91 -11.78
C ARG A 147 5.11 6.08 -12.00
N ILE A 148 4.77 6.80 -13.05
CA ILE A 148 3.41 6.73 -13.63
C ILE A 148 3.29 5.36 -14.30
N ALA A 149 2.41 4.54 -13.77
CA ALA A 149 2.26 3.14 -14.19
C ALA A 149 1.13 2.95 -15.21
N SER A 150 0.16 3.87 -15.25
CA SER A 150 -0.96 3.85 -16.18
C SER A 150 -1.47 5.28 -16.47
N PRO A 151 -2.44 5.47 -17.37
CA PRO A 151 -3.09 6.77 -17.52
C PRO A 151 -3.71 7.32 -16.23
N TYR A 152 -3.92 6.48 -15.24
CA TYR A 152 -4.62 6.81 -13.99
C TYR A 152 -3.76 6.64 -12.74
N ASP A 153 -2.78 5.70 -12.75
CA ASP A 153 -2.10 5.26 -11.54
C ASP A 153 -0.63 5.66 -11.50
N ILE A 154 -0.20 5.96 -10.30
CA ILE A 154 1.20 6.00 -9.89
C ILE A 154 1.51 4.74 -9.08
N ALA A 155 2.63 4.14 -9.34
CA ALA A 155 3.18 3.00 -8.60
C ALA A 155 4.45 3.41 -7.88
N ALA A 156 4.60 2.99 -6.64
CA ALA A 156 5.73 3.33 -5.79
C ALA A 156 6.21 2.15 -4.97
N LEU A 157 7.51 1.89 -4.97
CA LEU A 157 8.20 0.88 -4.17
C LEU A 157 9.29 1.54 -3.34
N ALA A 158 9.32 1.25 -2.05
CA ALA A 158 10.36 1.70 -1.14
C ALA A 158 10.82 0.57 -0.21
N GLU A 159 12.07 0.65 0.24
CA GLU A 159 12.65 -0.22 1.26
C GLU A 159 12.78 0.53 2.57
N LYS A 160 12.47 -0.11 3.69
CA LYS A 160 12.77 0.42 5.02
C LYS A 160 14.23 0.13 5.37
N LYS A 161 14.98 1.19 5.70
CA LYS A 161 16.36 1.12 6.20
C LYS A 161 16.44 0.42 7.56
#